data_ed04dd2e916ee0db9070af3b1330666d
#
_entry.id   ed04dd2e916ee0db9070af3b1330666d
#
_cell.length_a   1.000
_cell.length_b   1.000
_cell.length_c   1.000
_cell.angle_alpha   90.00
_cell.angle_beta   90.00
_cell.angle_gamma   90.00
#
_symmetry.space_group_name_H-M   'P 1'
#
loop_
_entity.id
_entity.type
_entity.pdbx_description
1 polymer ?
#
loop_
_entity_poly.entity_id
_entity_poly.type
_entity_poly.pdbx_seq_one_letter_code
_entity_poly.pdbx_strand_id
1 'polypeptide(L)'
;MDRLWSWGGTATTRDVVDDLQPDRSIAYTTVMTVMDNLYRKGWLVRERDGKAWRYQPTATREEYSAGLMHEALENSGDAAVAFARFVERMSDEQTQALRATLRRAGRKSRR
;
A
#
# COMPACT_ATOMS: atom_id res chain seq x y z
N MET A 1 6.32 -0.29 -3.57
CA MET A 1 5.09 0.21 -4.24
C MET A 1 5.17 1.68 -4.64
N ASP A 2 5.77 2.55 -3.84
CA ASP A 2 5.84 3.99 -4.17
C ASP A 2 6.44 4.27 -5.54
N ARG A 3 7.47 3.57 -5.92
CA ARG A 3 8.12 3.75 -7.23
C ARG A 3 7.19 3.40 -8.39
N LEU A 4 6.43 2.31 -8.24
CA LEU A 4 5.48 1.89 -9.27
C LEU A 4 4.36 2.89 -9.46
N TRP A 5 3.83 3.47 -8.38
CA TRP A 5 2.81 4.50 -8.48
C TRP A 5 3.35 5.78 -9.09
N SER A 6 4.59 6.15 -8.75
CA SER A 6 5.25 7.35 -9.31
C SER A 6 5.42 7.24 -10.82
N TRP A 7 5.69 6.05 -11.32
CA TRP A 7 5.90 5.83 -12.75
C TRP A 7 4.59 5.75 -13.53
N GLY A 8 3.46 5.50 -12.84
CA GLY A 8 2.15 5.41 -13.46
C GLY A 8 1.99 4.27 -14.45
N GLY A 9 2.78 3.22 -14.33
CA GLY A 9 2.77 2.13 -15.28
C GLY A 9 3.39 0.85 -14.76
N THR A 10 3.97 0.07 -15.67
CA THR A 10 4.56 -1.22 -15.36
C THR A 10 6.07 -1.11 -15.15
N ALA A 11 6.62 -2.07 -14.40
CA ALA A 11 8.06 -2.17 -14.20
C ALA A 11 8.48 -3.61 -14.00
N THR A 12 9.71 -3.94 -14.44
CA THR A 12 10.35 -5.22 -14.12
C THR A 12 11.11 -5.08 -12.81
N THR A 13 11.53 -6.23 -12.24
CA THR A 13 12.39 -6.21 -11.05
C THR A 13 13.67 -5.41 -11.31
N ARG A 14 14.24 -5.56 -12.51
CA ARG A 14 15.46 -4.84 -12.90
C ARG A 14 15.25 -3.33 -12.90
N ASP A 15 14.10 -2.87 -13.42
CA ASP A 15 13.77 -1.44 -13.46
C ASP A 15 13.73 -0.86 -12.05
N VAL A 16 13.15 -1.58 -11.09
CA VAL A 16 13.08 -1.15 -9.70
C VAL A 16 14.46 -1.12 -9.05
N VAL A 17 15.27 -2.16 -9.28
CA VAL A 17 16.62 -2.22 -8.74
C VAL A 17 17.45 -1.05 -9.24
N ASP A 18 17.41 -0.79 -10.54
CA ASP A 18 18.19 0.30 -11.15
C ASP A 18 17.76 1.67 -10.61
N ASP A 19 16.49 1.87 -10.36
CA ASP A 19 15.96 3.11 -9.79
C ASP A 19 16.40 3.32 -8.33
N LEU A 20 16.47 2.24 -7.55
CA LEU A 20 16.80 2.31 -6.12
C LEU A 20 18.31 2.35 -5.86
N GLN A 21 19.14 1.79 -6.74
CA GLN A 21 20.57 1.65 -6.51
C GLN A 21 21.34 2.97 -6.31
N PRO A 22 21.01 4.08 -6.98
CA PRO A 22 21.72 5.34 -6.70
C PRO A 22 21.63 5.78 -5.25
N ASP A 23 20.52 5.47 -4.58
CA ASP A 23 20.27 5.89 -3.21
C ASP A 23 20.52 4.78 -2.19
N ARG A 24 20.40 3.52 -2.61
CA ARG A 24 20.50 2.37 -1.71
C ARG A 24 21.17 1.20 -2.42
N SER A 25 22.07 0.53 -1.71
CA SER A 25 22.66 -0.71 -2.19
C SER A 25 21.68 -1.86 -1.88
N ILE A 26 20.76 -2.12 -2.80
CA ILE A 26 19.75 -3.17 -2.64
C ILE A 26 20.01 -4.29 -3.64
N ALA A 27 20.07 -5.53 -3.14
CA ALA A 27 20.29 -6.70 -3.99
C ALA A 27 19.06 -6.97 -4.87
N TYR A 28 19.30 -7.41 -6.09
CA TYR A 28 18.24 -7.81 -7.03
C TYR A 28 17.29 -8.84 -6.42
N THR A 29 17.85 -9.83 -5.71
CA THR A 29 17.06 -10.88 -5.07
C THR A 29 16.12 -10.35 -3.99
N THR A 30 16.55 -9.32 -3.26
CA THR A 30 15.70 -8.68 -2.24
C THR A 30 14.50 -8.01 -2.88
N VAL A 31 14.72 -7.25 -3.95
CA VAL A 31 13.62 -6.58 -4.67
C VAL A 31 12.69 -7.60 -5.30
N MET A 32 13.23 -8.66 -5.89
CA MET A 32 12.43 -9.73 -6.49
C MET A 32 11.53 -10.40 -5.46
N THR A 33 12.04 -10.67 -4.26
CA THR A 33 11.28 -11.28 -3.16
C THR A 33 10.14 -10.38 -2.72
N VAL A 34 10.41 -9.07 -2.57
CA VAL A 34 9.39 -8.09 -2.18
C VAL A 34 8.27 -8.02 -3.23
N MET A 35 8.65 -7.95 -4.51
CA MET A 35 7.67 -7.89 -5.60
C MET A 35 6.84 -9.17 -5.70
N ASP A 36 7.47 -10.32 -5.50
CA ASP A 36 6.76 -11.60 -5.48
C ASP A 36 5.75 -11.66 -4.34
N ASN A 37 6.14 -11.19 -3.16
CA ASN A 37 5.24 -11.13 -2.00
C ASN A 37 4.05 -10.20 -2.25
N LEU A 38 4.28 -9.04 -2.87
CA LEU A 38 3.21 -8.10 -3.23
C LEU A 38 2.26 -8.72 -4.26
N TYR A 39 2.81 -9.46 -5.22
CA TYR A 39 2.01 -10.18 -6.20
C TYR A 39 1.11 -11.22 -5.51
N ARG A 40 1.67 -12.02 -4.61
CA ARG A 40 0.91 -13.07 -3.89
C ARG A 40 -0.20 -12.49 -3.02
N LYS A 41 0.02 -11.29 -2.47
CA LYS A 41 -0.99 -10.58 -1.67
C LYS A 41 -2.07 -9.92 -2.52
N GLY A 42 -1.91 -9.91 -3.84
CA GLY A 42 -2.87 -9.30 -4.75
C GLY A 42 -2.68 -7.82 -4.99
N TRP A 43 -1.58 -7.22 -4.50
CA TRP A 43 -1.27 -5.80 -4.71
C TRP A 43 -0.66 -5.51 -6.07
N LEU A 44 -0.11 -6.53 -6.72
CA LEU A 44 0.44 -6.45 -8.07
C LEU A 44 -0.18 -7.51 -8.95
N VAL A 45 -0.34 -7.20 -10.22
CA VAL A 45 -0.51 -8.19 -11.28
C VAL A 45 0.80 -8.23 -12.06
N ARG A 46 1.05 -9.31 -12.76
CA ARG A 46 2.25 -9.44 -13.57
C ARG A 46 1.96 -10.08 -14.92
N GLU A 47 2.79 -9.75 -15.87
CA GLU A 47 2.70 -10.20 -17.23
C GLU A 47 4.10 -10.57 -17.73
N ARG A 48 4.19 -11.58 -18.57
CA ARG A 48 5.47 -12.03 -19.10
C ARG A 48 5.97 -11.06 -20.16
N ASP A 49 7.23 -10.65 -20.04
CA ASP A 49 7.91 -9.79 -21.00
C ASP A 49 9.28 -10.42 -21.31
N GLY A 50 9.32 -11.31 -22.31
CA GLY A 50 10.49 -12.11 -22.59
C GLY A 50 10.80 -13.06 -21.43
N LYS A 51 11.98 -12.93 -20.82
CA LYS A 51 12.40 -13.73 -19.67
C LYS A 51 12.07 -13.08 -18.33
N ALA A 52 11.56 -11.86 -18.36
CA ALA A 52 11.25 -11.09 -17.16
C ALA A 52 9.75 -11.03 -16.92
N TRP A 53 9.38 -10.76 -15.66
CA TRP A 53 8.01 -10.40 -15.29
C TRP A 53 7.89 -8.89 -15.21
N ARG A 54 6.83 -8.36 -15.77
CA ARG A 54 6.48 -6.96 -15.69
C ARG A 54 5.32 -6.81 -14.72
N TYR A 55 5.49 -5.99 -13.70
CA TYR A 55 4.52 -5.82 -12.60
C TYR A 55 3.77 -4.50 -12.73
N GLN A 56 2.51 -4.52 -12.32
CA GLN A 56 1.64 -3.35 -12.32
C GLN A 56 0.81 -3.34 -11.03
N PRO A 57 0.67 -2.18 -10.34
CA PRO A 57 -0.20 -2.09 -9.17
C PRO A 57 -1.66 -2.39 -9.52
N THR A 58 -2.35 -3.11 -8.64
CA THR A 58 -3.78 -3.43 -8.79
C THR A 58 -4.67 -2.40 -8.12
N ALA A 59 -4.09 -1.56 -7.25
CA ALA A 59 -4.82 -0.63 -6.40
C ALA A 59 -4.09 0.69 -6.33
N THR A 60 -4.81 1.73 -5.96
CA THR A 60 -4.23 3.05 -5.73
C THR A 60 -3.40 3.04 -4.45
N ARG A 61 -2.60 4.10 -4.27
CA ARG A 61 -1.82 4.29 -3.05
C ARG A 61 -2.74 4.31 -1.82
N GLU A 62 -3.88 4.98 -1.95
CA GLU A 62 -4.87 5.11 -0.87
C GLU A 62 -5.49 3.77 -0.52
N GLU A 63 -5.82 2.96 -1.50
CA GLU A 63 -6.37 1.62 -1.28
C GLU A 63 -5.35 0.70 -0.61
N TYR A 64 -4.09 0.77 -1.04
CA TYR A 64 -3.01 0.01 -0.42
C TYR A 64 -2.82 0.41 1.04
N SER A 65 -2.78 1.71 1.32
CA SER A 65 -2.65 2.23 2.68
C SER A 65 -3.81 1.79 3.56
N ALA A 66 -5.03 1.84 3.04
CA ALA A 66 -6.21 1.38 3.76
C ALA A 66 -6.11 -0.11 4.12
N GLY A 67 -5.58 -0.93 3.21
CA GLY A 67 -5.35 -2.34 3.49
C GLY A 67 -4.37 -2.57 4.63
N LEU A 68 -3.28 -1.80 4.66
CA LEU A 68 -2.29 -1.88 5.74
C LEU A 68 -2.89 -1.44 7.08
N MET A 69 -3.71 -0.40 7.07
CA MET A 69 -4.40 0.07 8.27
C MET A 69 -5.33 -1.00 8.81
N HIS A 70 -6.06 -1.68 7.93
CA HIS A 70 -6.95 -2.76 8.32
C HIS A 70 -6.20 -3.94 8.93
N GLU A 71 -5.08 -4.35 8.31
CA GLU A 71 -4.23 -5.41 8.87
C GLU A 71 -3.71 -5.05 10.26
N ALA A 72 -3.24 -3.81 10.43
CA ALA A 72 -2.74 -3.35 11.72
C ALA A 72 -3.84 -3.38 12.77
N LEU A 73 -5.05 -2.99 12.41
CA LEU A 73 -6.19 -2.99 13.30
C LEU A 73 -6.55 -4.41 13.74
N GLU A 74 -6.56 -5.37 12.82
CA GLU A 74 -6.87 -6.77 13.15
C GLU A 74 -5.84 -7.37 14.10
N ASN A 75 -4.59 -6.93 14.02
CA ASN A 75 -3.51 -7.43 14.86
C ASN A 75 -3.32 -6.62 16.14
N SER A 76 -4.15 -5.62 16.39
CA SER A 76 -3.98 -4.70 17.53
C SER A 76 -4.41 -5.27 18.88
N GLY A 77 -5.22 -6.31 18.88
CA GLY A 77 -5.80 -6.87 20.09
C GLY A 77 -7.10 -6.17 20.50
N ASP A 78 -7.04 -4.87 20.79
CA ASP A 78 -8.20 -4.07 21.17
C ASP A 78 -8.37 -2.90 20.19
N ALA A 79 -9.39 -2.99 19.36
CA ALA A 79 -9.65 -1.99 18.33
C ALA A 79 -9.94 -0.61 18.91
N ALA A 80 -10.69 -0.53 20.01
CA ALA A 80 -11.04 0.76 20.63
C ALA A 80 -9.80 1.50 21.10
N VAL A 81 -8.86 0.79 21.74
CA VAL A 81 -7.60 1.37 22.20
C VAL A 81 -6.74 1.79 21.02
N ALA A 82 -6.67 0.94 19.97
CA ALA A 82 -5.91 1.25 18.77
C ALA A 82 -6.43 2.53 18.10
N PHE A 83 -7.74 2.69 17.96
CA PHE A 83 -8.34 3.89 17.40
C PHE A 83 -8.02 5.14 18.24
N ALA A 84 -8.13 5.03 19.57
CA ALA A 84 -7.84 6.15 20.45
C ALA A 84 -6.39 6.64 20.29
N ARG A 85 -5.45 5.71 20.25
CA ARG A 85 -4.03 6.03 20.05
C ARG A 85 -3.76 6.62 18.67
N PHE A 86 -4.41 6.09 17.65
CA PHE A 86 -4.27 6.58 16.29
C PHE A 86 -4.75 8.03 16.16
N VAL A 87 -5.93 8.32 16.70
CA VAL A 87 -6.53 9.66 16.64
C VAL A 87 -5.66 10.69 17.36
N GLU A 88 -5.01 10.33 18.46
CA GLU A 88 -4.10 11.22 19.18
C GLU A 88 -2.95 11.76 18.32
N ARG A 89 -2.54 11.00 17.28
CA ARG A 89 -1.44 11.35 16.40
C ARG A 89 -1.89 12.10 15.14
N MET A 90 -3.19 12.28 14.96
CA MET A 90 -3.72 12.90 13.74
C MET A 90 -3.64 14.41 13.82
N SER A 91 -3.41 15.04 12.66
CA SER A 91 -3.55 16.48 12.53
C SER A 91 -5.03 16.88 12.53
N ASP A 92 -5.31 18.18 12.71
CA ASP A 92 -6.68 18.68 12.65
C ASP A 92 -7.33 18.40 11.30
N GLU A 93 -6.57 18.56 10.23
CA GLU A 93 -7.03 18.28 8.87
C GLU A 93 -7.42 16.81 8.70
N GLN A 94 -6.56 15.89 9.17
CA GLN A 94 -6.82 14.46 9.11
C GLN A 94 -8.05 14.09 9.95
N THR A 95 -8.18 14.70 11.12
CA THR A 95 -9.32 14.46 12.02
C THR A 95 -10.63 14.88 11.37
N GLN A 96 -10.64 16.02 10.68
CA GLN A 96 -11.84 16.48 9.97
C GLN A 96 -12.20 15.54 8.81
N ALA A 97 -11.20 15.08 8.07
CA ALA A 97 -11.41 14.11 6.98
C ALA A 97 -12.01 12.82 7.52
N LEU A 98 -11.50 12.32 8.64
CA LEU A 98 -12.01 11.09 9.26
C LEU A 98 -13.46 11.27 9.72
N ARG A 99 -13.79 12.41 10.36
CA ARG A 99 -15.18 12.70 10.78
C ARG A 99 -16.14 12.69 9.62
N ALA A 100 -15.77 13.35 8.51
CA ALA A 100 -16.61 13.40 7.32
C ALA A 100 -16.82 12.01 6.74
N THR A 101 -15.77 11.19 6.71
CA THR A 101 -15.82 9.82 6.20
C THR A 101 -16.74 8.95 7.07
N LEU A 102 -16.62 9.06 8.39
CA LEU A 102 -17.45 8.30 9.32
C LEU A 102 -18.93 8.66 9.18
N ARG A 103 -19.25 9.95 8.99
CA ARG A 103 -20.63 10.38 8.75
C ARG A 103 -21.22 9.76 7.49
N ARG A 104 -20.44 9.73 6.41
CA ARG A 104 -20.88 9.13 5.14
C ARG A 104 -21.09 7.64 5.29
N ALA A 105 -20.19 6.94 5.98
CA ALA A 105 -20.31 5.51 6.24
C ALA A 105 -21.53 5.21 7.11
N GLY A 106 -21.77 6.02 8.13
CA GLY A 106 -22.94 5.89 8.99
C GLY A 106 -24.25 6.04 8.22
N ARG A 107 -24.33 6.99 7.29
CA ARG A 107 -25.50 7.16 6.43
C ARG A 107 -25.74 5.94 5.55
N LYS A 108 -24.70 5.36 4.98
CA LYS A 108 -24.82 4.14 4.16
C LYS A 108 -25.27 2.95 4.98
N SER A 109 -24.83 2.85 6.22
CA SER A 109 -25.18 1.73 7.11
C SER A 109 -26.64 1.74 7.56
N ARG A 110 -27.30 2.89 7.46
CA ARG A 110 -28.71 3.05 7.89
C ARG A 110 -29.73 2.66 6.83
N ARG A 111 -29.29 2.24 5.66
CA ARG A 111 -30.19 1.80 4.59
C ARG A 111 -30.59 0.33 4.72
#